data_3581e7aa40b06fce1e227ee99bf931e8
#
_entry.id   3581e7aa40b06fce1e227ee99bf931e8
#
_cell.length_a   1.000
_cell.length_b   1.000
_cell.length_c   1.000
_cell.angle_alpha   90.00
_cell.angle_beta   90.00
_cell.angle_gamma   90.00
#
_symmetry.space_group_name_H-M   'P 1'
#
loop_
_entity.id
_entity.type
_entity.pdbx_description
1 polymer ?
#
loop_
_entity_poly.entity_id
_entity_poly.type
_entity_poly.pdbx_seq_one_letter_code
_entity_poly.pdbx_strand_id
1 'polypeptide(L)'
;MKKICNFISLFLFFISVSAYAVSEATKPVVKVGVLKWGTVNWELQTLLKKKLDDKNKYKLEVVGLANKNATAIALQGGEVDVIVSDYIWVNRQRADGANFTFVPHSLTVGGLIASPDSGIESVADLVGKKLGIAGGPVDKSWVILQAYAKEKLGINLRDQVDTVFAAPAVINEQIIEGKVDAVLNFWHYNARLKAAGMDEIISVKSVLKELDLNHKTPLLGWVFDKEWAEKNSDLITAFLDSSFQTKEILLNQLGIWEGLKKKMKADQDDVLFTTLRDAYREGIVEEFTKDHALSASEVFSVMASIGGEKLVGSAKKLDPETFWEAYIE
;
A
#
# COMPACT_ATOMS: atom_id res chain seq x y z
N MET A 1 30.67 26.08 -94.58
CA MET A 1 29.48 26.28 -93.74
C MET A 1 29.54 25.32 -92.54
N LYS A 2 29.99 25.82 -91.38
CA LYS A 2 30.15 25.00 -90.16
C LYS A 2 28.98 25.29 -89.23
N LYS A 3 28.19 24.24 -88.88
CA LYS A 3 27.13 24.32 -87.89
C LYS A 3 27.73 24.14 -86.50
N ILE A 4 27.54 25.12 -85.64
CA ILE A 4 27.93 25.09 -84.19
C ILE A 4 26.72 24.54 -83.45
N CYS A 5 26.88 23.37 -82.75
CA CYS A 5 25.91 22.82 -81.83
C CYS A 5 26.20 23.36 -80.39
N ASN A 6 25.30 24.17 -79.89
CA ASN A 6 25.35 24.59 -78.53
C ASN A 6 24.75 23.47 -77.57
N PHE A 7 25.57 22.92 -76.73
CA PHE A 7 25.11 22.04 -75.66
C PHE A 7 24.85 22.90 -74.43
N ILE A 8 23.57 23.04 -74.04
CA ILE A 8 23.18 23.62 -72.73
C ILE A 8 23.16 22.50 -71.70
N SER A 9 24.13 22.52 -70.80
CA SER A 9 24.20 21.58 -69.66
C SER A 9 23.33 22.11 -68.52
N LEU A 10 22.18 21.44 -68.32
CA LEU A 10 21.26 21.77 -67.22
C LEU A 10 21.77 21.09 -65.86
N PHE A 11 22.33 21.87 -65.03
CA PHE A 11 22.78 21.41 -63.70
C PHE A 11 21.57 21.37 -62.74
N LEU A 12 21.02 20.18 -62.50
CA LEU A 12 20.00 19.94 -61.48
C LEU A 12 20.64 19.89 -60.10
N PHE A 13 20.43 20.93 -59.32
CA PHE A 13 20.82 20.98 -57.90
C PHE A 13 19.83 20.17 -57.07
N PHE A 14 20.19 18.95 -56.68
CA PHE A 14 19.41 18.16 -55.70
C PHE A 14 19.66 18.74 -54.32
N ILE A 15 18.71 19.51 -53.78
CA ILE A 15 18.68 19.90 -52.38
C ILE A 15 18.18 18.69 -51.58
N SER A 16 19.09 17.95 -50.97
CA SER A 16 18.76 16.90 -50.03
C SER A 16 18.25 17.53 -48.69
N VAL A 17 16.95 17.60 -48.55
CA VAL A 17 16.32 17.94 -47.27
C VAL A 17 16.48 16.71 -46.36
N SER A 18 17.48 16.71 -45.51
CA SER A 18 17.59 15.74 -44.41
C SER A 18 16.46 16.01 -43.43
N ALA A 19 15.39 15.23 -43.49
CA ALA A 19 14.37 15.19 -42.45
C ALA A 19 15.04 14.59 -41.19
N TYR A 20 15.42 15.43 -40.24
CA TYR A 20 15.69 14.98 -38.89
C TYR A 20 14.37 14.42 -38.32
N ALA A 21 14.23 13.11 -38.33
CA ALA A 21 13.24 12.45 -37.54
C ALA A 21 13.63 12.73 -36.06
N VAL A 22 12.90 13.65 -35.43
CA VAL A 22 12.93 13.79 -33.99
C VAL A 22 12.40 12.47 -33.46
N SER A 23 13.32 11.59 -33.01
CA SER A 23 12.95 10.41 -32.25
C SER A 23 12.24 10.93 -31.01
N GLU A 24 10.93 10.74 -30.93
CA GLU A 24 10.21 10.94 -29.68
C GLU A 24 10.91 10.04 -28.66
N ALA A 25 11.65 10.65 -27.74
CA ALA A 25 12.32 9.91 -26.68
C ALA A 25 11.25 9.13 -25.91
N THR A 26 11.34 7.81 -25.94
CA THR A 26 10.39 6.94 -25.23
C THR A 26 10.47 7.30 -23.75
N LYS A 27 9.33 7.65 -23.15
CA LYS A 27 9.27 8.00 -21.72
C LYS A 27 9.81 6.85 -20.87
N PRO A 28 10.58 7.13 -19.84
CA PRO A 28 10.99 6.09 -18.90
C PRO A 28 9.76 5.46 -18.25
N VAL A 29 9.85 4.17 -17.92
CA VAL A 29 8.73 3.39 -17.39
C VAL A 29 8.97 3.10 -15.92
N VAL A 30 7.94 3.27 -15.09
CA VAL A 30 7.88 2.74 -13.73
C VAL A 30 6.86 1.61 -13.68
N LYS A 31 7.30 0.41 -13.33
CA LYS A 31 6.46 -0.76 -13.16
C LYS A 31 6.06 -0.91 -11.69
N VAL A 32 4.77 -0.80 -11.40
CA VAL A 32 4.25 -0.89 -10.04
C VAL A 32 3.47 -2.19 -9.85
N GLY A 33 4.00 -3.07 -9.00
CA GLY A 33 3.34 -4.32 -8.61
C GLY A 33 2.30 -4.09 -7.52
N VAL A 34 1.04 -4.45 -7.79
CA VAL A 34 -0.07 -4.29 -6.85
C VAL A 34 -0.90 -5.55 -6.73
N LEU A 35 -1.63 -5.69 -5.63
CA LEU A 35 -2.66 -6.73 -5.53
C LEU A 35 -3.75 -6.46 -6.57
N LYS A 36 -4.06 -7.45 -7.40
CA LYS A 36 -5.06 -7.32 -8.49
C LYS A 36 -6.39 -6.71 -8.03
N TRP A 37 -6.80 -6.98 -6.80
CA TRP A 37 -8.05 -6.50 -6.19
C TRP A 37 -7.82 -5.55 -5.01
N GLY A 38 -6.58 -5.03 -4.85
CA GLY A 38 -6.21 -4.14 -3.76
C GLY A 38 -6.66 -2.69 -4.00
N THR A 39 -6.75 -1.93 -2.91
CA THR A 39 -7.22 -0.54 -2.90
C THR A 39 -6.23 0.46 -3.50
N VAL A 40 -4.96 0.11 -3.59
CA VAL A 40 -3.92 0.87 -4.32
C VAL A 40 -4.32 1.14 -5.77
N ASN A 41 -5.08 0.21 -6.38
CA ASN A 41 -5.60 0.41 -7.74
C ASN A 41 -6.52 1.63 -7.88
N TRP A 42 -7.17 2.10 -6.81
CA TRP A 42 -8.03 3.29 -6.87
C TRP A 42 -7.19 4.56 -7.08
N GLU A 43 -6.06 4.64 -6.39
CA GLU A 43 -5.07 5.71 -6.58
C GLU A 43 -4.46 5.66 -7.97
N LEU A 44 -3.87 4.51 -8.37
CA LEU A 44 -3.19 4.40 -9.66
C LEU A 44 -4.14 4.61 -10.85
N GLN A 45 -5.41 4.18 -10.74
CA GLN A 45 -6.42 4.50 -11.76
C GLN A 45 -6.72 6.00 -11.83
N THR A 46 -6.76 6.68 -10.69
CA THR A 46 -6.96 8.14 -10.63
C THR A 46 -5.76 8.86 -11.23
N LEU A 47 -4.54 8.44 -10.89
CA LEU A 47 -3.28 8.94 -11.43
C LEU A 47 -3.29 8.89 -12.98
N LEU A 48 -3.58 7.72 -13.54
CA LEU A 48 -3.66 7.51 -14.99
C LEU A 48 -4.79 8.33 -15.64
N LYS A 49 -5.98 8.37 -15.01
CA LYS A 49 -7.12 9.16 -15.51
C LYS A 49 -6.81 10.67 -15.55
N LYS A 50 -6.02 11.17 -14.59
CA LYS A 50 -5.56 12.55 -14.51
C LYS A 50 -4.30 12.81 -15.35
N LYS A 51 -3.72 11.76 -15.95
CA LYS A 51 -2.48 11.81 -16.74
C LYS A 51 -1.31 12.41 -15.95
N LEU A 52 -1.20 12.07 -14.66
CA LEU A 52 -0.14 12.61 -13.81
C LEU A 52 1.22 11.99 -14.17
N ASP A 53 1.24 10.75 -14.63
CA ASP A 53 2.42 10.12 -15.21
C ASP A 53 2.93 10.88 -16.46
N ASP A 54 2.02 11.23 -17.37
CA ASP A 54 2.36 12.05 -18.55
C ASP A 54 2.89 13.43 -18.17
N LYS A 55 2.25 14.10 -17.20
CA LYS A 55 2.66 15.42 -16.70
C LYS A 55 4.05 15.39 -16.06
N ASN A 56 4.34 14.33 -15.33
CA ASN A 56 5.63 14.09 -14.68
C ASN A 56 6.63 13.33 -15.57
N LYS A 57 6.35 13.23 -16.90
CA LYS A 57 7.27 12.78 -17.98
C LYS A 57 7.73 11.32 -17.87
N TYR A 58 6.93 10.45 -17.26
CA TYR A 58 7.15 9.00 -17.27
C TYR A 58 5.91 8.25 -17.74
N LYS A 59 6.00 6.94 -17.88
CA LYS A 59 4.89 6.03 -18.16
C LYS A 59 4.69 5.11 -16.96
N LEU A 60 3.49 5.11 -16.37
CA LEU A 60 3.12 4.16 -15.34
C LEU A 60 2.66 2.84 -15.97
N GLU A 61 3.26 1.72 -15.53
CA GLU A 61 2.81 0.37 -15.85
C GLU A 61 2.38 -0.35 -14.57
N VAL A 62 1.10 -0.72 -14.49
CA VAL A 62 0.52 -1.37 -13.30
C VAL A 62 0.44 -2.87 -13.50
N VAL A 63 1.16 -3.63 -12.68
CA VAL A 63 1.23 -5.10 -12.73
C VAL A 63 0.37 -5.68 -11.61
N GLY A 64 -0.76 -6.31 -11.99
CA GLY A 64 -1.70 -6.93 -11.04
C GLY A 64 -1.25 -8.33 -10.63
N LEU A 65 -0.94 -8.53 -9.36
CA LEU A 65 -0.42 -9.77 -8.79
C LEU A 65 -1.42 -10.41 -7.81
N ALA A 66 -1.29 -11.71 -7.57
CA ALA A 66 -2.30 -12.47 -6.85
C ALA A 66 -2.37 -12.17 -5.34
N ASN A 67 -1.21 -12.00 -4.70
CA ASN A 67 -1.08 -11.81 -3.25
C ASN A 67 0.23 -11.09 -2.89
N LYS A 68 0.42 -10.78 -1.59
CA LYS A 68 1.62 -10.10 -1.08
C LYS A 68 2.93 -10.83 -1.37
N ASN A 69 2.94 -12.16 -1.34
CA ASN A 69 4.15 -12.93 -1.66
C ASN A 69 4.52 -12.77 -3.14
N ALA A 70 3.52 -12.78 -4.03
CA ALA A 70 3.75 -12.56 -5.45
C ALA A 70 4.31 -11.16 -5.73
N THR A 71 3.81 -10.11 -5.04
CA THR A 71 4.38 -8.75 -5.19
C THR A 71 5.82 -8.68 -4.69
N ALA A 72 6.12 -9.32 -3.55
CA ALA A 72 7.48 -9.38 -3.00
C ALA A 72 8.46 -10.11 -3.94
N ILE A 73 8.05 -11.27 -4.50
CA ILE A 73 8.86 -12.04 -5.46
C ILE A 73 9.10 -11.22 -6.73
N ALA A 74 8.08 -10.54 -7.26
CA ALA A 74 8.21 -9.70 -8.45
C ALA A 74 9.20 -8.55 -8.25
N LEU A 75 9.18 -7.89 -7.07
CA LEU A 75 10.17 -6.86 -6.72
C LEU A 75 11.58 -7.46 -6.58
N GLN A 76 11.72 -8.55 -5.83
CA GLN A 76 13.02 -9.22 -5.64
C GLN A 76 13.61 -9.73 -6.96
N GLY A 77 12.76 -10.14 -7.90
CA GLY A 77 13.14 -10.61 -9.24
C GLY A 77 13.36 -9.49 -10.26
N GLY A 78 13.09 -8.23 -9.92
CA GLY A 78 13.21 -7.10 -10.85
C GLY A 78 12.13 -7.07 -11.94
N GLU A 79 11.03 -7.80 -11.77
CA GLU A 79 9.89 -7.77 -12.69
C GLU A 79 9.07 -6.48 -12.54
N VAL A 80 9.09 -5.90 -11.34
CA VAL A 80 8.51 -4.59 -11.01
C VAL A 80 9.51 -3.76 -10.23
N ASP A 81 9.40 -2.43 -10.35
CA ASP A 81 10.31 -1.47 -9.72
C ASP A 81 9.82 -1.07 -8.32
N VAL A 82 8.50 -1.02 -8.13
CA VAL A 82 7.85 -0.52 -6.90
C VAL A 82 6.70 -1.45 -6.51
N ILE A 83 6.54 -1.69 -5.21
CA ILE A 83 5.36 -2.37 -4.64
C ILE A 83 4.85 -1.61 -3.42
N VAL A 84 3.68 -1.99 -2.88
CA VAL A 84 3.27 -1.60 -1.52
C VAL A 84 3.52 -2.76 -0.56
N SER A 85 4.27 -2.48 0.51
CA SER A 85 4.50 -3.41 1.62
C SER A 85 4.61 -2.66 2.95
N ASP A 86 4.87 -3.38 4.04
CA ASP A 86 5.08 -2.79 5.36
C ASP A 86 6.58 -2.64 5.68
N TYR A 87 6.92 -1.63 6.50
CA TYR A 87 8.32 -1.37 6.84
C TYR A 87 8.96 -2.49 7.70
N ILE A 88 8.17 -3.31 8.38
CA ILE A 88 8.67 -4.48 9.12
C ILE A 88 9.23 -5.51 8.14
N TRP A 89 8.51 -5.74 7.02
CA TRP A 89 9.00 -6.61 5.95
C TRP A 89 10.27 -6.03 5.32
N VAL A 90 10.30 -4.71 5.05
CA VAL A 90 11.50 -4.03 4.49
C VAL A 90 12.69 -4.23 5.42
N ASN A 91 12.53 -3.94 6.71
CA ASN A 91 13.59 -4.10 7.70
C ASN A 91 14.11 -5.55 7.79
N ARG A 92 13.20 -6.52 7.73
CA ARG A 92 13.55 -7.94 7.67
C ARG A 92 14.39 -8.26 6.43
N GLN A 93 13.99 -7.77 5.25
CA GLN A 93 14.75 -7.99 4.01
C GLN A 93 16.14 -7.34 4.09
N ARG A 94 16.26 -6.16 4.69
CA ARG A 94 17.54 -5.50 4.92
C ARG A 94 18.43 -6.31 5.86
N ALA A 95 17.90 -6.85 6.94
CA ALA A 95 18.64 -7.74 7.84
C ALA A 95 19.14 -9.02 7.15
N ASP A 96 18.47 -9.45 6.08
CA ASP A 96 18.84 -10.58 5.23
C ASP A 96 19.73 -10.15 4.03
N GLY A 97 20.17 -8.86 3.96
CA GLY A 97 21.13 -8.33 2.99
C GLY A 97 20.52 -7.69 1.74
N ALA A 98 19.20 -7.57 1.64
CA ALA A 98 18.57 -6.82 0.56
C ALA A 98 18.63 -5.29 0.82
N ASN A 99 18.61 -4.48 -0.25
CA ASN A 99 18.73 -3.03 -0.15
C ASN A 99 17.41 -2.29 -0.43
N PHE A 100 16.29 -2.80 0.12
CA PHE A 100 15.00 -2.15 -0.03
C PHE A 100 14.83 -0.98 0.92
N THR A 101 14.05 0.02 0.48
CA THR A 101 13.68 1.20 1.26
C THR A 101 12.19 1.50 1.11
N PHE A 102 11.67 2.38 1.95
CA PHE A 102 10.25 2.59 2.18
C PHE A 102 9.91 4.09 2.18
N VAL A 103 8.86 4.44 1.44
CA VAL A 103 8.22 5.76 1.50
C VAL A 103 6.77 5.57 1.96
N PRO A 104 6.30 6.28 2.97
CA PRO A 104 4.94 6.13 3.50
C PRO A 104 3.87 6.26 2.44
N HIS A 105 2.89 5.35 2.47
CA HIS A 105 1.77 5.34 1.53
C HIS A 105 0.43 5.49 2.22
N SER A 106 0.19 4.80 3.35
CA SER A 106 -1.13 4.76 3.97
C SER A 106 -1.08 4.52 5.47
N LEU A 107 -1.93 5.25 6.20
CA LEU A 107 -2.24 5.05 7.61
C LEU A 107 -3.34 4.01 7.81
N THR A 108 -4.01 3.54 6.74
CA THR A 108 -5.11 2.60 6.87
C THR A 108 -4.63 1.27 7.40
N VAL A 109 -5.19 0.89 8.53
CA VAL A 109 -5.00 -0.40 9.19
C VAL A 109 -6.36 -1.03 9.42
N GLY A 110 -6.37 -2.31 9.79
CA GLY A 110 -7.62 -2.99 10.12
C GLY A 110 -8.12 -2.67 11.52
N GLY A 111 -9.01 -3.51 11.99
CA GLY A 111 -9.60 -3.46 13.33
C GLY A 111 -10.34 -4.73 13.63
N LEU A 112 -10.76 -4.85 14.88
CA LEU A 112 -11.62 -5.90 15.38
C LEU A 112 -13.08 -5.54 15.10
N ILE A 113 -13.76 -6.39 14.34
CA ILE A 113 -15.19 -6.29 14.04
C ILE A 113 -15.92 -7.47 14.69
N ALA A 114 -17.08 -7.22 15.25
CA ALA A 114 -17.94 -8.23 15.82
C ALA A 114 -19.38 -8.10 15.28
N SER A 115 -20.14 -9.21 15.33
CA SER A 115 -21.57 -9.16 15.09
C SER A 115 -22.27 -8.48 16.27
N PRO A 116 -23.30 -7.64 16.07
CA PRO A 116 -24.06 -7.03 17.16
C PRO A 116 -24.60 -8.04 18.19
N ASP A 117 -24.93 -9.25 17.73
CA ASP A 117 -25.48 -10.33 18.58
C ASP A 117 -24.40 -11.20 19.26
N SER A 118 -23.10 -10.90 19.06
CA SER A 118 -21.99 -11.72 19.59
C SER A 118 -21.75 -11.56 21.09
N GLY A 119 -22.25 -10.45 21.67
CA GLY A 119 -21.94 -10.05 23.05
C GLY A 119 -20.49 -9.62 23.27
N ILE A 120 -19.77 -9.26 22.18
CA ILE A 120 -18.38 -8.75 22.23
C ILE A 120 -18.44 -7.23 22.14
N GLU A 121 -18.14 -6.55 23.25
CA GLU A 121 -18.09 -5.08 23.36
C GLU A 121 -16.66 -4.57 23.57
N SER A 122 -15.73 -5.46 23.92
CA SER A 122 -14.32 -5.15 24.18
C SER A 122 -13.38 -6.29 23.77
N VAL A 123 -12.07 -6.02 23.78
CA VAL A 123 -11.04 -7.05 23.51
C VAL A 123 -11.05 -8.14 24.59
N ALA A 124 -11.45 -7.81 25.83
CA ALA A 124 -11.54 -8.78 26.91
C ALA A 124 -12.60 -9.86 26.66
N ASP A 125 -13.68 -9.53 25.95
CA ASP A 125 -14.76 -10.44 25.64
C ASP A 125 -14.40 -11.49 24.58
N LEU A 126 -13.19 -11.39 23.98
CA LEU A 126 -12.68 -12.41 23.06
C LEU A 126 -12.29 -13.71 23.76
N VAL A 127 -12.11 -13.72 25.10
CA VAL A 127 -11.75 -14.92 25.85
C VAL A 127 -12.81 -16.01 25.67
N GLY A 128 -12.39 -17.17 25.20
CA GLY A 128 -13.27 -18.29 24.88
C GLY A 128 -14.08 -18.16 23.60
N LYS A 129 -13.89 -17.07 22.84
CA LYS A 129 -14.56 -16.84 21.55
C LYS A 129 -13.71 -17.32 20.38
N LYS A 130 -14.34 -17.44 19.22
CA LYS A 130 -13.71 -17.82 17.97
C LYS A 130 -13.45 -16.58 17.12
N LEU A 131 -12.16 -16.29 16.87
CA LEU A 131 -11.69 -15.11 16.15
C LEU A 131 -11.15 -15.48 14.77
N GLY A 132 -11.73 -14.93 13.72
CA GLY A 132 -11.20 -14.98 12.37
C GLY A 132 -10.12 -13.91 12.18
N ILE A 133 -8.93 -14.29 11.68
CA ILE A 133 -7.80 -13.38 11.48
C ILE A 133 -7.36 -13.43 10.02
N ALA A 134 -7.38 -12.28 9.33
CA ALA A 134 -6.92 -12.16 7.97
C ALA A 134 -5.40 -12.33 7.89
N GLY A 135 -4.95 -13.26 7.03
CA GLY A 135 -3.52 -13.54 6.86
C GLY A 135 -3.06 -14.74 7.67
N GLY A 136 -2.12 -14.54 8.59
CA GLY A 136 -1.51 -15.64 9.34
C GLY A 136 -1.14 -15.26 10.78
N PRO A 137 -0.51 -16.18 11.52
CA PRO A 137 -0.17 -15.97 12.94
C PRO A 137 0.76 -14.79 13.24
N VAL A 138 1.41 -14.25 12.22
CA VAL A 138 2.29 -13.05 12.28
C VAL A 138 1.69 -11.85 11.54
N ASP A 139 0.37 -11.82 11.32
CA ASP A 139 -0.29 -10.60 10.84
C ASP A 139 -0.07 -9.46 11.83
N LYS A 140 0.21 -8.25 11.31
CA LYS A 140 0.62 -7.12 12.14
C LYS A 140 -0.48 -6.66 13.08
N SER A 141 -1.73 -6.64 12.59
CA SER A 141 -2.88 -6.26 13.42
C SER A 141 -3.09 -7.24 14.57
N TRP A 142 -2.90 -8.55 14.29
CA TRP A 142 -2.99 -9.58 15.31
C TRP A 142 -1.87 -9.47 16.36
N VAL A 143 -0.63 -9.23 15.92
CA VAL A 143 0.52 -9.05 16.84
C VAL A 143 0.32 -7.82 17.72
N ILE A 144 -0.16 -6.70 17.17
CA ILE A 144 -0.46 -5.47 17.93
C ILE A 144 -1.61 -5.71 18.92
N LEU A 145 -2.67 -6.41 18.53
CA LEU A 145 -3.80 -6.72 19.41
C LEU A 145 -3.37 -7.62 20.58
N GLN A 146 -2.48 -8.60 20.33
CA GLN A 146 -1.89 -9.42 21.40
C GLN A 146 -1.06 -8.60 22.38
N ALA A 147 -0.27 -7.63 21.88
CA ALA A 147 0.52 -6.72 22.72
C ALA A 147 -0.40 -5.92 23.65
N TYR A 148 -1.45 -5.33 23.09
CA TYR A 148 -2.45 -4.57 23.84
C TYR A 148 -3.13 -5.42 24.93
N ALA A 149 -3.64 -6.59 24.56
CA ALA A 149 -4.33 -7.46 25.50
C ALA A 149 -3.42 -7.92 26.66
N LYS A 150 -2.17 -8.22 26.34
CA LYS A 150 -1.17 -8.60 27.35
C LYS A 150 -0.81 -7.44 28.28
N GLU A 151 -0.54 -6.25 27.72
CA GLU A 151 -0.04 -5.12 28.47
C GLU A 151 -1.13 -4.40 29.27
N LYS A 152 -2.28 -4.13 28.65
CA LYS A 152 -3.34 -3.33 29.25
C LYS A 152 -4.40 -4.16 29.99
N LEU A 153 -4.61 -5.44 29.57
CA LEU A 153 -5.67 -6.28 30.13
C LEU A 153 -5.12 -7.51 30.91
N GLY A 154 -3.83 -7.82 30.78
CA GLY A 154 -3.25 -9.02 31.38
C GLY A 154 -3.70 -10.33 30.71
N ILE A 155 -4.24 -10.27 29.49
CA ILE A 155 -4.82 -11.40 28.77
C ILE A 155 -3.82 -11.92 27.73
N ASN A 156 -3.58 -13.23 27.68
CA ASN A 156 -2.86 -13.89 26.62
C ASN A 156 -3.85 -14.40 25.55
N LEU A 157 -4.16 -13.57 24.56
CA LEU A 157 -5.11 -13.92 23.50
C LEU A 157 -4.72 -15.18 22.74
N ARG A 158 -3.42 -15.46 22.56
CA ARG A 158 -2.95 -16.64 21.83
C ARG A 158 -3.45 -17.96 22.45
N ASP A 159 -3.54 -17.99 23.76
CA ASP A 159 -3.89 -19.20 24.53
C ASP A 159 -5.38 -19.24 24.89
N GLN A 160 -6.07 -18.09 24.82
CA GLN A 160 -7.42 -17.93 25.36
C GLN A 160 -8.49 -17.69 24.29
N VAL A 161 -8.10 -17.61 23.00
CA VAL A 161 -9.00 -17.36 21.87
C VAL A 161 -8.82 -18.48 20.83
N ASP A 162 -9.91 -19.04 20.33
CA ASP A 162 -9.88 -19.99 19.21
C ASP A 162 -9.66 -19.20 17.89
N THR A 163 -8.49 -19.35 17.28
CA THR A 163 -8.10 -18.54 16.11
C THR A 163 -8.22 -19.30 14.81
N VAL A 164 -8.82 -18.64 13.81
CA VAL A 164 -8.91 -19.13 12.42
C VAL A 164 -8.20 -18.17 11.50
N PHE A 165 -7.15 -18.65 10.80
CA PHE A 165 -6.38 -17.86 9.85
C PHE A 165 -6.80 -18.17 8.41
N ALA A 166 -7.21 -17.15 7.66
CA ALA A 166 -7.58 -17.32 6.25
C ALA A 166 -7.37 -16.03 5.45
N ALA A 167 -7.68 -16.09 4.14
CA ALA A 167 -7.70 -14.92 3.29
C ALA A 167 -8.78 -13.91 3.75
N PRO A 168 -8.56 -12.59 3.60
CA PRO A 168 -9.49 -11.55 4.10
C PRO A 168 -10.94 -11.73 3.66
N ALA A 169 -11.18 -12.10 2.40
CA ALA A 169 -12.53 -12.34 1.88
C ALA A 169 -13.22 -13.53 2.58
N VAL A 170 -12.46 -14.62 2.82
CA VAL A 170 -12.96 -15.82 3.49
C VAL A 170 -13.33 -15.51 4.95
N ILE A 171 -12.51 -14.69 5.62
CA ILE A 171 -12.78 -14.26 7.01
C ILE A 171 -14.08 -13.45 7.07
N ASN A 172 -14.33 -12.55 6.10
CA ASN A 172 -15.60 -11.82 6.05
C ASN A 172 -16.80 -12.74 5.82
N GLU A 173 -16.68 -13.74 4.96
CA GLU A 173 -17.75 -14.74 4.77
C GLU A 173 -18.03 -15.54 6.05
N GLN A 174 -16.98 -15.92 6.77
CA GLN A 174 -17.13 -16.70 8.00
C GLN A 174 -17.87 -15.95 9.11
N ILE A 175 -17.67 -14.64 9.29
CA ILE A 175 -18.44 -13.89 10.29
C ILE A 175 -19.89 -13.69 9.82
N ILE A 176 -20.12 -13.42 8.54
CA ILE A 176 -21.48 -13.29 7.98
C ILE A 176 -22.26 -14.58 8.15
N GLU A 177 -21.60 -15.73 8.02
CA GLU A 177 -22.21 -17.07 8.20
C GLU A 177 -22.27 -17.51 9.68
N GLY A 178 -21.81 -16.68 10.63
CA GLY A 178 -21.81 -17.02 12.07
C GLY A 178 -20.83 -18.15 12.43
N LYS A 179 -19.79 -18.40 11.62
CA LYS A 179 -18.76 -19.43 11.86
C LYS A 179 -17.66 -18.96 12.77
N VAL A 180 -17.52 -17.65 12.96
CA VAL A 180 -16.64 -16.98 13.91
C VAL A 180 -17.40 -15.86 14.60
N ASP A 181 -17.05 -15.55 15.87
CA ASP A 181 -17.73 -14.55 16.70
C ASP A 181 -17.28 -13.13 16.39
N ALA A 182 -16.01 -12.98 16.02
CA ALA A 182 -15.40 -11.72 15.64
C ALA A 182 -14.33 -11.93 14.56
N VAL A 183 -13.90 -10.84 13.92
CA VAL A 183 -12.83 -10.87 12.92
C VAL A 183 -11.85 -9.72 13.13
N LEU A 184 -10.58 -9.99 12.91
CA LEU A 184 -9.52 -9.02 12.76
C LEU A 184 -9.12 -9.00 11.29
N ASN A 185 -9.54 -7.97 10.56
CA ASN A 185 -9.39 -7.92 9.12
C ASN A 185 -8.85 -6.57 8.62
N PHE A 186 -8.49 -6.49 7.34
CA PHE A 186 -8.00 -5.28 6.72
C PHE A 186 -9.12 -4.25 6.58
N TRP A 187 -8.77 -2.97 6.65
CA TRP A 187 -9.68 -1.85 6.72
C TRP A 187 -10.82 -1.87 5.69
N HIS A 188 -10.55 -2.22 4.42
CA HIS A 188 -11.55 -2.24 3.36
C HIS A 188 -12.48 -3.45 3.41
N TYR A 189 -12.10 -4.53 4.10
CA TYR A 189 -12.98 -5.63 4.45
C TYR A 189 -13.82 -5.28 5.66
N ASN A 190 -13.22 -4.61 6.66
CA ASN A 190 -13.95 -4.08 7.82
C ASN A 190 -15.01 -3.04 7.39
N ALA A 191 -14.68 -2.14 6.45
CA ALA A 191 -15.63 -1.18 5.91
C ALA A 191 -16.87 -1.87 5.28
N ARG A 192 -16.68 -3.04 4.65
CA ARG A 192 -17.80 -3.84 4.11
C ARG A 192 -18.66 -4.45 5.21
N LEU A 193 -18.06 -4.95 6.29
CA LEU A 193 -18.78 -5.49 7.44
C LEU A 193 -19.54 -4.38 8.17
N LYS A 194 -18.91 -3.20 8.35
CA LYS A 194 -19.56 -2.01 8.94
C LYS A 194 -20.76 -1.56 8.09
N ALA A 195 -20.62 -1.51 6.77
CA ALA A 195 -21.73 -1.20 5.86
C ALA A 195 -22.84 -2.25 5.92
N ALA A 196 -22.55 -3.50 6.29
CA ALA A 196 -23.51 -4.57 6.54
C ALA A 196 -24.08 -4.56 7.98
N GLY A 197 -23.79 -3.54 8.80
CA GLY A 197 -24.33 -3.36 10.15
C GLY A 197 -23.57 -4.05 11.27
N MET A 198 -22.30 -4.44 11.05
CA MET A 198 -21.45 -4.99 12.10
C MET A 198 -20.69 -3.89 12.85
N ASP A 199 -20.35 -4.15 14.10
CA ASP A 199 -19.71 -3.18 14.99
C ASP A 199 -18.19 -3.25 14.97
N GLU A 200 -17.53 -2.09 14.88
CA GLU A 200 -16.10 -1.98 15.11
C GLU A 200 -15.82 -1.85 16.61
N ILE A 201 -15.28 -2.90 17.20
CA ILE A 201 -14.96 -2.94 18.63
C ILE A 201 -13.74 -2.07 18.94
N ILE A 202 -12.67 -2.20 18.13
CA ILE A 202 -11.49 -1.36 18.24
C ILE A 202 -10.70 -1.38 16.92
N SER A 203 -10.24 -0.21 16.48
CA SER A 203 -9.31 -0.13 15.36
C SER A 203 -7.87 -0.39 15.81
N VAL A 204 -7.01 -0.87 14.91
CA VAL A 204 -5.57 -1.00 15.19
C VAL A 204 -4.94 0.37 15.51
N LYS A 205 -5.45 1.45 14.89
CA LYS A 205 -5.06 2.83 15.20
C LYS A 205 -5.34 3.17 16.68
N SER A 206 -6.52 2.81 17.18
CA SER A 206 -6.88 2.99 18.59
C SER A 206 -6.04 2.13 19.52
N VAL A 207 -5.77 0.88 19.13
CA VAL A 207 -4.88 -0.03 19.89
C VAL A 207 -3.47 0.57 20.01
N LEU A 208 -2.89 1.11 18.95
CA LEU A 208 -1.58 1.78 19.03
C LEU A 208 -1.62 2.97 19.98
N LYS A 209 -2.68 3.77 19.95
CA LYS A 209 -2.86 4.90 20.86
C LYS A 209 -2.96 4.45 22.33
N GLU A 210 -3.71 3.40 22.62
CA GLU A 210 -3.82 2.83 23.96
C GLU A 210 -2.49 2.23 24.49
N LEU A 211 -1.62 1.82 23.58
CA LEU A 211 -0.25 1.36 23.88
C LEU A 211 0.75 2.53 24.02
N ASP A 212 0.29 3.78 23.98
CA ASP A 212 1.12 4.98 23.98
C ASP A 212 2.10 5.05 22.80
N LEU A 213 1.76 4.36 21.69
CA LEU A 213 2.53 4.35 20.46
C LEU A 213 1.99 5.39 19.47
N ASN A 214 2.86 5.93 18.64
CA ASN A 214 2.45 6.91 17.63
C ASN A 214 1.59 6.25 16.56
N HIS A 215 0.29 6.49 16.63
CA HIS A 215 -0.72 5.98 15.70
C HIS A 215 -0.74 6.68 14.34
N LYS A 216 0.07 7.73 14.15
CA LYS A 216 0.30 8.41 12.86
C LYS A 216 1.49 7.84 12.11
N THR A 217 2.21 6.85 12.65
CA THR A 217 3.28 6.17 11.94
C THR A 217 2.68 5.22 10.89
N PRO A 218 2.89 5.48 9.59
CA PRO A 218 2.34 4.64 8.54
C PRO A 218 2.97 3.25 8.54
N LEU A 219 2.14 2.20 8.61
CA LEU A 219 2.62 0.82 8.48
C LEU A 219 2.87 0.41 7.04
N LEU A 220 2.15 0.99 6.07
CA LEU A 220 2.24 0.66 4.65
C LEU A 220 2.92 1.77 3.87
N GLY A 221 3.82 1.38 2.95
CA GLY A 221 4.56 2.31 2.10
C GLY A 221 4.85 1.76 0.72
N TRP A 222 5.26 2.66 -0.18
CA TRP A 222 5.94 2.33 -1.41
C TRP A 222 7.31 1.76 -1.08
N VAL A 223 7.63 0.62 -1.66
CA VAL A 223 8.88 -0.09 -1.43
C VAL A 223 9.57 -0.34 -2.76
N PHE A 224 10.84 -0.04 -2.82
CA PHE A 224 11.69 -0.19 -3.98
C PHE A 224 13.14 -0.45 -3.55
N ASP A 225 13.98 -0.89 -4.48
CA ASP A 225 15.41 -1.05 -4.25
C ASP A 225 16.10 0.31 -4.19
N LYS A 226 16.94 0.55 -3.16
CA LYS A 226 17.60 1.83 -2.92
C LYS A 226 18.60 2.17 -4.03
N GLU A 227 19.38 1.19 -4.48
CA GLU A 227 20.37 1.44 -5.54
C GLU A 227 19.70 1.72 -6.89
N TRP A 228 18.60 1.02 -7.18
CA TRP A 228 17.79 1.32 -8.36
C TRP A 228 17.24 2.75 -8.29
N ALA A 229 16.70 3.15 -7.15
CA ALA A 229 16.15 4.48 -6.95
C ALA A 229 17.21 5.58 -7.05
N GLU A 230 18.42 5.38 -6.50
CA GLU A 230 19.55 6.32 -6.62
C GLU A 230 19.98 6.48 -8.09
N LYS A 231 20.02 5.38 -8.87
CA LYS A 231 20.34 5.41 -10.30
C LYS A 231 19.23 6.02 -11.16
N ASN A 232 18.00 6.04 -10.67
CA ASN A 232 16.79 6.53 -11.35
C ASN A 232 16.08 7.61 -10.52
N SER A 233 16.85 8.50 -9.86
CA SER A 233 16.31 9.44 -8.87
C SER A 233 15.19 10.32 -9.40
N ASP A 234 15.34 10.87 -10.60
CA ASP A 234 14.30 11.70 -11.23
C ASP A 234 13.01 10.88 -11.51
N LEU A 235 13.18 9.60 -11.86
CA LEU A 235 12.07 8.73 -12.22
C LEU A 235 11.26 8.32 -10.98
N ILE A 236 11.93 7.90 -9.90
CA ILE A 236 11.24 7.53 -8.66
C ILE A 236 10.59 8.75 -8.02
N THR A 237 11.25 9.91 -8.04
CA THR A 237 10.69 11.18 -7.57
C THR A 237 9.43 11.54 -8.35
N ALA A 238 9.46 11.48 -9.69
CA ALA A 238 8.29 11.75 -10.53
C ALA A 238 7.10 10.82 -10.22
N PHE A 239 7.37 9.53 -9.93
CA PHE A 239 6.34 8.58 -9.51
C PHE A 239 5.75 8.94 -8.14
N LEU A 240 6.60 9.21 -7.15
CA LEU A 240 6.16 9.55 -5.78
C LEU A 240 5.37 10.85 -5.77
N ASP A 241 5.83 11.88 -6.50
CA ASP A 241 5.09 13.15 -6.65
C ASP A 241 3.71 12.92 -7.31
N SER A 242 3.63 12.05 -8.31
CA SER A 242 2.35 11.69 -8.93
C SER A 242 1.42 10.98 -7.94
N SER A 243 1.96 10.11 -7.08
CA SER A 243 1.23 9.43 -6.01
C SER A 243 0.68 10.44 -4.99
N PHE A 244 1.52 11.35 -4.49
CA PHE A 244 1.10 12.38 -3.53
C PHE A 244 0.07 13.34 -4.13
N GLN A 245 0.29 13.84 -5.35
CA GLN A 245 -0.71 14.66 -6.07
C GLN A 245 -2.04 13.91 -6.24
N THR A 246 -2.00 12.60 -6.48
CA THR A 246 -3.21 11.79 -6.57
C THR A 246 -3.93 11.70 -5.24
N LYS A 247 -3.21 11.55 -4.14
CA LYS A 247 -3.78 11.54 -2.79
C LYS A 247 -4.45 12.86 -2.43
N GLU A 248 -3.83 13.99 -2.76
CA GLU A 248 -4.45 15.31 -2.62
C GLU A 248 -5.77 15.43 -3.39
N ILE A 249 -5.81 14.92 -4.63
CA ILE A 249 -7.04 14.88 -5.43
C ILE A 249 -8.10 14.02 -4.76
N LEU A 250 -7.74 12.82 -4.27
CA LEU A 250 -8.65 11.90 -3.59
C LEU A 250 -9.13 12.46 -2.24
N LEU A 251 -8.30 13.22 -1.55
CA LEU A 251 -8.65 13.89 -0.29
C LEU A 251 -9.62 15.04 -0.52
N ASN A 252 -9.37 15.89 -1.51
CA ASN A 252 -10.03 17.18 -1.66
C ASN A 252 -11.18 17.21 -2.68
N GLN A 253 -11.25 16.25 -3.62
CA GLN A 253 -12.23 16.23 -4.69
C GLN A 253 -13.21 15.04 -4.59
N LEU A 254 -14.29 15.20 -3.80
CA LEU A 254 -15.27 14.12 -3.59
C LEU A 254 -15.85 13.54 -4.89
N GLY A 255 -16.07 14.37 -5.90
CA GLY A 255 -16.64 13.94 -7.18
C GLY A 255 -15.77 12.96 -7.98
N ILE A 256 -14.45 12.87 -7.67
CA ILE A 256 -13.57 11.91 -8.35
C ILE A 256 -13.92 10.46 -8.01
N TRP A 257 -14.46 10.24 -6.82
CA TRP A 257 -14.81 8.93 -6.29
C TRP A 257 -15.96 8.25 -7.04
N GLU A 258 -16.87 9.01 -7.65
CA GLU A 258 -17.95 8.47 -8.49
C GLU A 258 -17.41 7.58 -9.61
N GLY A 259 -16.27 7.97 -10.20
CA GLY A 259 -15.60 7.18 -11.24
C GLY A 259 -14.92 5.90 -10.73
N LEU A 260 -14.84 5.72 -9.41
CA LEU A 260 -14.21 4.56 -8.78
C LEU A 260 -15.23 3.53 -8.26
N LYS A 261 -16.53 3.85 -8.20
CA LYS A 261 -17.59 2.97 -7.62
C LYS A 261 -17.51 1.52 -8.11
N LYS A 262 -17.37 1.30 -9.41
CA LYS A 262 -17.22 -0.05 -9.98
C LYS A 262 -15.95 -0.76 -9.51
N LYS A 263 -14.83 -0.03 -9.44
CA LYS A 263 -13.55 -0.59 -8.96
C LYS A 263 -13.61 -0.92 -7.47
N MET A 264 -14.36 -0.12 -6.71
CA MET A 264 -14.65 -0.33 -5.30
C MET A 264 -15.64 -1.48 -5.07
N LYS A 265 -16.34 -1.95 -6.12
CA LYS A 265 -17.48 -2.88 -6.03
C LYS A 265 -18.58 -2.32 -5.10
N ALA A 266 -18.89 -1.06 -5.28
CA ALA A 266 -19.88 -0.31 -4.49
C ALA A 266 -20.79 0.56 -5.39
N ASP A 267 -20.98 0.15 -6.64
CA ASP A 267 -21.78 0.87 -7.64
C ASP A 267 -23.31 0.71 -7.44
N GLN A 268 -23.70 -0.24 -6.60
CA GLN A 268 -25.10 -0.49 -6.24
C GLN A 268 -25.39 -0.25 -4.74
N ASP A 269 -24.42 0.26 -3.99
CA ASP A 269 -24.51 0.42 -2.53
C ASP A 269 -23.82 1.73 -2.10
N ASP A 270 -24.62 2.77 -1.90
CA ASP A 270 -24.11 4.10 -1.52
C ASP A 270 -23.58 4.13 -0.09
N VAL A 271 -24.08 3.29 0.82
CA VAL A 271 -23.55 3.17 2.19
C VAL A 271 -22.15 2.57 2.14
N LEU A 272 -21.97 1.46 1.44
CA LEU A 272 -20.67 0.85 1.23
C LEU A 272 -19.69 1.80 0.52
N PHE A 273 -20.16 2.49 -0.53
CA PHE A 273 -19.35 3.46 -1.25
C PHE A 273 -18.81 4.56 -0.34
N THR A 274 -19.70 5.16 0.45
CA THR A 274 -19.36 6.25 1.37
C THR A 274 -18.40 5.74 2.45
N THR A 275 -18.68 4.59 3.05
CA THR A 275 -17.83 3.98 4.08
C THR A 275 -16.42 3.68 3.57
N LEU A 276 -16.28 3.10 2.38
CA LEU A 276 -14.98 2.81 1.77
C LEU A 276 -14.21 4.07 1.39
N ARG A 277 -14.90 5.07 0.83
CA ARG A 277 -14.30 6.35 0.46
C ARG A 277 -13.74 7.07 1.68
N ASP A 278 -14.54 7.18 2.73
CA ASP A 278 -14.18 7.96 3.90
C ASP A 278 -13.06 7.27 4.70
N ALA A 279 -13.11 5.95 4.85
CA ALA A 279 -12.03 5.18 5.45
C ALA A 279 -10.70 5.26 4.64
N TYR A 280 -10.77 5.32 3.29
CA TYR A 280 -9.56 5.55 2.49
C TYR A 280 -8.98 6.94 2.75
N ARG A 281 -9.83 7.98 2.77
CA ARG A 281 -9.42 9.38 2.97
C ARG A 281 -8.79 9.60 4.34
N GLU A 282 -9.33 8.99 5.40
CA GLU A 282 -8.75 9.02 6.76
C GLU A 282 -7.34 8.42 6.82
N GLY A 283 -7.01 7.54 5.90
CA GLY A 283 -5.71 6.88 5.83
C GLY A 283 -4.70 7.55 4.92
N ILE A 284 -5.01 8.69 4.33
CA ILE A 284 -4.04 9.44 3.51
C ILE A 284 -2.96 10.02 4.43
N VAL A 285 -1.70 9.76 4.07
CA VAL A 285 -0.54 10.34 4.76
C VAL A 285 -0.36 11.75 4.23
N GLU A 286 -0.43 12.74 5.12
CA GLU A 286 -0.26 14.14 4.78
C GLU A 286 1.18 14.60 4.99
N GLU A 287 1.89 14.02 5.98
CA GLU A 287 3.28 14.33 6.32
C GLU A 287 4.01 13.08 6.81
N PHE A 288 5.32 13.05 6.66
CA PHE A 288 6.17 12.04 7.29
C PHE A 288 7.48 12.67 7.75
N THR A 289 7.60 12.82 9.06
CA THR A 289 8.73 13.49 9.71
C THR A 289 9.71 12.50 10.32
N LYS A 290 10.88 13.00 10.76
CA LYS A 290 11.85 12.21 11.54
C LYS A 290 11.23 11.61 12.81
N ASP A 291 10.29 12.30 13.45
CA ASP A 291 9.60 11.79 14.63
C ASP A 291 8.74 10.57 14.31
N HIS A 292 8.10 10.55 13.14
CA HIS A 292 7.36 9.37 12.68
C HIS A 292 8.30 8.18 12.41
N ALA A 293 9.47 8.43 11.82
CA ALA A 293 10.47 7.39 11.58
C ALA A 293 11.05 6.84 12.91
N LEU A 294 11.30 7.70 13.89
CA LEU A 294 11.72 7.29 15.24
C LEU A 294 10.63 6.46 15.94
N SER A 295 9.39 6.91 15.89
CA SER A 295 8.25 6.19 16.47
C SER A 295 8.01 4.82 15.83
N ALA A 296 8.39 4.65 14.56
CA ALA A 296 8.37 3.33 13.91
C ALA A 296 9.27 2.31 14.63
N SER A 297 10.36 2.76 15.27
CA SER A 297 11.25 1.88 16.04
C SER A 297 10.60 1.36 17.31
N GLU A 298 9.73 2.14 17.95
CA GLU A 298 8.96 1.73 19.12
C GLU A 298 7.91 0.67 18.72
N VAL A 299 7.15 0.95 17.64
CA VAL A 299 6.19 -0.01 17.09
C VAL A 299 6.89 -1.30 16.67
N PHE A 300 8.05 -1.21 16.00
CA PHE A 300 8.86 -2.38 15.65
C PHE A 300 9.25 -3.19 16.89
N SER A 301 9.70 -2.54 17.97
CA SER A 301 10.13 -3.21 19.20
C SER A 301 9.00 -3.97 19.86
N VAL A 302 7.81 -3.38 19.94
CA VAL A 302 6.60 -4.05 20.45
C VAL A 302 6.24 -5.24 19.58
N MET A 303 6.22 -5.07 18.26
CA MET A 303 5.92 -6.18 17.32
C MET A 303 6.95 -7.30 17.38
N ALA A 304 8.24 -6.98 17.54
CA ALA A 304 9.31 -7.96 17.65
C ALA A 304 9.18 -8.78 18.94
N SER A 305 8.79 -8.15 20.05
CA SER A 305 8.63 -8.84 21.34
C SER A 305 7.52 -9.89 21.34
N ILE A 306 6.47 -9.69 20.57
CA ILE A 306 5.30 -10.58 20.47
C ILE A 306 5.43 -11.55 19.29
N GLY A 307 5.80 -11.04 18.11
CA GLY A 307 5.87 -11.82 16.86
C GLY A 307 7.14 -12.65 16.71
N GLY A 308 8.23 -12.25 17.40
CA GLY A 308 9.52 -12.92 17.40
C GLY A 308 10.13 -13.03 16.00
N GLU A 309 11.07 -13.96 15.84
CA GLU A 309 11.80 -14.18 14.57
C GLU A 309 10.89 -14.55 13.39
N LYS A 310 9.72 -15.13 13.63
CA LYS A 310 8.74 -15.41 12.55
C LYS A 310 8.25 -14.12 11.89
N LEU A 311 8.18 -13.01 12.61
CA LEU A 311 7.78 -11.71 12.09
C LEU A 311 8.96 -10.90 11.58
N VAL A 312 9.99 -10.71 12.40
CA VAL A 312 11.08 -9.75 12.14
C VAL A 312 12.34 -10.38 11.55
N GLY A 313 12.39 -11.72 11.41
CA GLY A 313 13.59 -12.43 10.97
C GLY A 313 14.73 -12.28 11.95
N SER A 314 15.95 -12.10 11.42
CA SER A 314 17.17 -11.86 12.20
C SER A 314 17.30 -10.44 12.75
N ALA A 315 16.40 -9.51 12.33
CA ALA A 315 16.44 -8.11 12.71
C ALA A 315 16.25 -7.91 14.22
N LYS A 316 17.19 -7.23 14.87
CA LYS A 316 17.13 -6.92 16.31
C LYS A 316 16.60 -5.52 16.59
N LYS A 317 16.66 -4.63 15.61
CA LYS A 317 16.20 -3.24 15.65
C LYS A 317 15.76 -2.78 14.28
N LEU A 318 15.05 -1.68 14.22
CA LEU A 318 14.74 -1.03 12.97
C LEU A 318 16.00 -0.36 12.41
N ASP A 319 16.35 -0.71 11.18
CA ASP A 319 17.43 -0.08 10.42
C ASP A 319 16.97 1.32 9.97
N PRO A 320 17.72 2.40 10.28
CA PRO A 320 17.35 3.76 9.85
C PRO A 320 17.14 3.88 8.33
N GLU A 321 17.93 3.14 7.54
CA GLU A 321 17.83 3.15 6.07
C GLU A 321 16.59 2.40 5.55
N THR A 322 15.76 1.84 6.44
CA THR A 322 14.44 1.30 6.08
C THR A 322 13.57 2.38 5.43
N PHE A 323 13.73 3.65 5.84
CA PHE A 323 13.01 4.77 5.27
C PHE A 323 13.88 5.53 4.27
N TRP A 324 13.27 5.92 3.14
CA TRP A 324 13.94 6.73 2.12
C TRP A 324 14.11 8.16 2.63
N GLU A 325 15.36 8.53 2.93
CA GLU A 325 15.70 9.80 3.61
C GLU A 325 15.23 11.05 2.83
N ALA A 326 15.22 11.01 1.50
CA ALA A 326 14.78 12.12 0.67
C ALA A 326 13.30 12.50 0.84
N TYR A 327 12.49 11.68 1.52
CA TYR A 327 11.06 11.89 1.78
C TYR A 327 10.75 11.97 3.29
N ILE A 328 11.76 12.23 4.11
CA ILE A 328 11.59 12.50 5.54
C ILE A 328 11.78 14.00 5.76
N GLU A 329 10.73 14.67 6.21
CA GLU A 329 10.73 16.10 6.54
C GLU A 329 11.38 16.40 7.92
#